data_2d54b798bff2b8168b1032651cd9f814
#
_entry.id   2d54b798bff2b8168b1032651cd9f814
#
_cell.length_a   1.000
_cell.length_b   1.000
_cell.length_c   1.000
_cell.angle_alpha   90.00
_cell.angle_beta   90.00
_cell.angle_gamma   90.00
#
_symmetry.space_group_name_H-M   'P 1'
#
loop_
_entity.id
_entity.type
_entity.pdbx_description
1 polymer ?
#
loop_
_entity_poly.entity_id
_entity_poly.type
_entity_poly.pdbx_seq_one_letter_code
_entity_poly.pdbx_strand_id
1 'polypeptide(L)'
;MIKITLPDGHYYDEMLTAQGEQRPHYNAWWQWFRNTDQFSIRQKKAQAELLFHRIGIIFNVYGEDEGTERLIPFDSVPRIIPAGEWQRIDRGIRQRVKALNAFLYDIYHEQNILRAGLIPAEQVLANEQYQPCMQGINLPNNTYAHITGVDMVRNNDGQYYVLEDNLRTPSGVSYMLENRKMMMRLYPEMFEQHHIAPVERYPSYLLQTLRESSLVDDPCVVVMTPGRFNSAYFEHSFLAQQMGVELVESADLFIKNGAVYMRTTEGPRRVDVIYRRIDDAWLDPLAFRADSMLGVPGLLSVYRAGGVVLANAIGTGVADDKSIYPYVPEMIRFYLGEQPILSNIPTWQCRKAEDLRYVLSNLELMVVKEVHGAGGYGMLVGPRSTKEEREAFRQRLLANPANYIAQDTLALSTCPTFVDEGLSPRHIDLRPYVLSGQEMRLVPGGLTRVALTEGSLVVNSSQGGGTKDTWVMEDDASC
;
A
#
# COMPACT_ATOMS: atom_id res chain seq x y z
N MET A 1 -8.49 19.30 -31.71
CA MET A 1 -8.14 19.66 -30.32
C MET A 1 -8.68 18.58 -29.43
N ILE A 2 -7.89 18.06 -28.50
CA ILE A 2 -8.35 17.03 -27.53
C ILE A 2 -9.36 17.70 -26.59
N LYS A 3 -10.52 17.08 -26.43
CA LYS A 3 -11.57 17.56 -25.51
C LYS A 3 -11.04 17.47 -24.06
N ILE A 4 -11.22 18.50 -23.29
CA ILE A 4 -10.89 18.52 -21.87
C ILE A 4 -12.19 18.75 -21.10
N THR A 5 -12.57 17.77 -20.29
CA THR A 5 -13.69 17.86 -19.37
C THR A 5 -13.20 18.54 -18.10
N LEU A 6 -13.81 19.65 -17.72
CA LEU A 6 -13.47 20.36 -16.49
C LEU A 6 -14.00 19.59 -15.26
N PRO A 7 -13.30 19.68 -14.12
CA PRO A 7 -13.84 19.17 -12.85
C PRO A 7 -15.13 19.91 -12.48
N ASP A 8 -16.06 19.22 -11.84
CA ASP A 8 -17.37 19.78 -11.48
C ASP A 8 -17.35 20.78 -10.29
N GLY A 9 -16.18 21.03 -9.73
CA GLY A 9 -15.97 21.94 -8.60
C GLY A 9 -16.32 21.36 -7.22
N HIS A 10 -16.91 20.16 -7.15
CA HIS A 10 -17.17 19.46 -5.89
C HIS A 10 -15.93 18.72 -5.37
N TYR A 11 -14.97 18.44 -6.26
CA TYR A 11 -13.76 17.70 -5.96
C TYR A 11 -12.53 18.58 -6.15
N TYR A 12 -11.51 18.35 -5.33
CA TYR A 12 -10.19 18.90 -5.61
C TYR A 12 -9.62 18.20 -6.84
N ASP A 13 -9.31 18.93 -7.90
CA ASP A 13 -8.57 18.38 -9.03
C ASP A 13 -7.09 18.72 -8.90
N GLU A 14 -6.21 17.73 -9.13
CA GLU A 14 -4.76 17.88 -8.92
C GLU A 14 -4.13 18.83 -9.93
N MET A 15 -4.71 18.95 -11.15
CA MET A 15 -4.16 19.77 -12.24
C MET A 15 -4.90 21.09 -12.42
N LEU A 16 -6.22 21.07 -12.32
CA LEU A 16 -7.08 22.19 -12.67
C LEU A 16 -7.80 22.76 -11.45
N THR A 17 -8.05 24.08 -11.47
CA THR A 17 -9.01 24.69 -10.56
C THR A 17 -10.43 24.47 -11.05
N ALA A 18 -11.44 24.78 -10.22
CA ALA A 18 -12.85 24.76 -10.62
C ALA A 18 -13.16 25.73 -11.79
N GLN A 19 -12.33 26.78 -11.98
CA GLN A 19 -12.42 27.72 -13.09
C GLN A 19 -11.71 27.23 -14.35
N GLY A 20 -11.07 26.05 -14.30
CA GLY A 20 -10.33 25.47 -15.43
C GLY A 20 -8.92 26.04 -15.61
N GLU A 21 -8.41 26.78 -14.62
CA GLU A 21 -7.03 27.26 -14.62
C GLU A 21 -6.09 26.13 -14.17
N GLN A 22 -4.94 26.00 -14.83
CA GLN A 22 -3.95 25.01 -14.41
C GLN A 22 -3.27 25.46 -13.11
N ARG A 23 -3.00 24.48 -12.24
CA ARG A 23 -2.19 24.71 -11.04
C ARG A 23 -0.70 24.90 -11.44
N PRO A 24 0.05 25.75 -10.73
CA PRO A 24 1.42 26.15 -11.14
C PRO A 24 2.35 24.96 -11.39
N HIS A 25 2.31 23.92 -10.56
CA HIS A 25 3.17 22.74 -10.70
C HIS A 25 2.85 21.86 -11.93
N TYR A 26 1.72 22.12 -12.62
CA TYR A 26 1.40 21.46 -13.89
C TYR A 26 1.72 22.31 -15.12
N ASN A 27 2.20 23.56 -14.97
CA ASN A 27 2.41 24.48 -16.08
C ASN A 27 3.19 23.87 -17.24
N ALA A 28 4.27 23.20 -16.95
CA ALA A 28 5.13 22.65 -17.98
C ALA A 28 4.50 21.45 -18.69
N TRP A 29 3.91 20.50 -17.95
CA TRP A 29 3.17 19.41 -18.57
C TRP A 29 2.02 19.93 -19.44
N TRP A 30 1.31 20.95 -18.95
CA TRP A 30 0.21 21.59 -19.66
C TRP A 30 0.66 22.29 -20.95
N GLN A 31 1.77 23.02 -20.92
CA GLN A 31 2.36 23.65 -22.10
C GLN A 31 2.78 22.59 -23.13
N TRP A 32 3.46 21.53 -22.69
CA TRP A 32 3.80 20.41 -23.54
C TRP A 32 2.55 19.80 -24.21
N PHE A 33 1.52 19.50 -23.40
CA PHE A 33 0.27 18.92 -23.88
C PHE A 33 -0.43 19.77 -24.94
N ARG A 34 -0.49 21.09 -24.72
CA ARG A 34 -1.13 22.02 -25.65
C ARG A 34 -0.34 22.22 -26.94
N ASN A 35 0.97 22.12 -26.89
CA ASN A 35 1.86 22.29 -28.04
C ASN A 35 2.12 20.98 -28.83
N THR A 36 1.74 19.84 -28.28
CA THR A 36 1.88 18.53 -28.93
C THR A 36 0.64 18.22 -29.77
N ASP A 37 0.84 17.75 -30.98
CA ASP A 37 -0.24 17.39 -31.87
C ASP A 37 -0.99 16.15 -31.37
N GLN A 38 -2.27 16.07 -31.72
CA GLN A 38 -3.17 15.00 -31.26
C GLN A 38 -2.73 13.60 -31.71
N PHE A 39 -2.09 13.49 -32.86
CA PHE A 39 -1.60 12.21 -33.38
C PHE A 39 -0.45 11.69 -32.52
N SER A 40 0.53 12.54 -32.20
CA SER A 40 1.66 12.22 -31.32
C SER A 40 1.21 11.77 -29.93
N ILE A 41 0.20 12.44 -29.34
CA ILE A 41 -0.35 12.05 -28.04
C ILE A 41 -1.01 10.67 -28.09
N ARG A 42 -1.82 10.39 -29.13
CA ARG A 42 -2.44 9.07 -29.32
C ARG A 42 -1.39 7.98 -29.56
N GLN A 43 -0.34 8.28 -30.32
CA GLN A 43 0.75 7.36 -30.58
C GLN A 43 1.49 7.02 -29.27
N LYS A 44 1.81 8.00 -28.42
CA LYS A 44 2.42 7.77 -27.13
C LYS A 44 1.53 6.90 -26.22
N LYS A 45 0.21 7.14 -26.20
CA LYS A 45 -0.74 6.28 -25.47
C LYS A 45 -0.70 4.83 -25.96
N ALA A 46 -0.79 4.61 -27.27
CA ALA A 46 -0.73 3.27 -27.85
C ALA A 46 0.62 2.58 -27.59
N GLN A 47 1.73 3.33 -27.60
CA GLN A 47 3.04 2.82 -27.23
C GLN A 47 3.10 2.41 -25.76
N ALA A 48 2.50 3.19 -24.85
CA ALA A 48 2.41 2.83 -23.44
C ALA A 48 1.68 1.50 -23.25
N GLU A 49 0.49 1.37 -23.82
CA GLU A 49 -0.33 0.15 -23.73
C GLU A 49 0.44 -1.09 -24.27
N LEU A 50 1.11 -0.94 -25.43
CA LEU A 50 1.91 -2.02 -26.02
C LEU A 50 3.10 -2.41 -25.14
N LEU A 51 3.79 -1.44 -24.54
CA LEU A 51 4.94 -1.70 -23.67
C LEU A 51 4.52 -2.37 -22.37
N PHE A 52 3.44 -1.91 -21.74
CA PHE A 52 2.87 -2.56 -20.54
C PHE A 52 2.47 -4.02 -20.82
N HIS A 53 1.84 -4.26 -21.96
CA HIS A 53 1.52 -5.62 -22.39
C HIS A 53 2.77 -6.49 -22.56
N ARG A 54 3.84 -5.95 -23.18
CA ARG A 54 5.09 -6.71 -23.40
C ARG A 54 5.87 -7.00 -22.12
N ILE A 55 5.80 -6.11 -21.13
CA ILE A 55 6.46 -6.31 -19.83
C ILE A 55 5.70 -7.36 -19.00
N GLY A 56 4.44 -7.65 -19.35
CA GLY A 56 3.62 -8.61 -18.62
C GLY A 56 3.24 -8.12 -17.21
N ILE A 57 2.95 -6.81 -17.08
CA ILE A 57 2.46 -6.23 -15.84
C ILE A 57 1.01 -6.67 -15.63
N ILE A 58 0.85 -7.86 -15.10
CA ILE A 58 -0.44 -8.50 -14.89
C ILE A 58 -0.76 -8.57 -13.40
N PHE A 59 -2.03 -8.53 -13.10
CA PHE A 59 -2.59 -8.81 -11.80
C PHE A 59 -3.58 -9.97 -11.94
N ASN A 60 -3.38 -11.05 -11.18
CA ASN A 60 -4.29 -12.19 -11.22
C ASN A 60 -5.51 -11.88 -10.34
N VAL A 61 -6.70 -11.92 -10.92
CA VAL A 61 -7.96 -11.74 -10.20
C VAL A 61 -8.45 -13.11 -9.72
N TYR A 62 -8.65 -13.23 -8.40
CA TYR A 62 -9.26 -14.42 -7.82
C TYR A 62 -10.79 -14.37 -7.97
N GLY A 63 -11.41 -15.47 -8.42
CA GLY A 63 -12.86 -15.65 -8.32
C GLY A 63 -13.64 -15.72 -9.64
N GLU A 64 -13.02 -15.62 -10.80
CA GLU A 64 -13.62 -16.05 -12.08
C GLU A 64 -12.93 -17.32 -12.52
N ASP A 65 -13.67 -18.25 -13.13
CA ASP A 65 -13.17 -19.54 -13.63
C ASP A 65 -11.90 -19.34 -14.47
N GLU A 66 -10.80 -20.02 -14.05
CA GLU A 66 -9.47 -19.96 -14.64
C GLU A 66 -8.81 -18.57 -14.61
N GLY A 67 -8.12 -18.25 -13.49
CA GLY A 67 -7.18 -17.15 -13.27
C GLY A 67 -6.97 -16.17 -14.43
N THR A 68 -7.90 -15.22 -14.61
CA THR A 68 -7.82 -14.26 -15.71
C THR A 68 -6.71 -13.26 -15.40
N GLU A 69 -5.62 -13.34 -16.14
CA GLU A 69 -4.56 -12.35 -16.12
C GLU A 69 -5.12 -11.03 -16.67
N ARG A 70 -5.17 -9.99 -15.82
CA ARG A 70 -5.55 -8.64 -16.27
C ARG A 70 -4.32 -7.75 -16.29
N LEU A 71 -4.12 -7.08 -17.42
CA LEU A 71 -3.19 -5.96 -17.49
C LEU A 71 -3.71 -4.82 -16.63
N ILE A 72 -2.83 -4.21 -15.83
CA ILE A 72 -3.16 -2.99 -15.11
C ILE A 72 -3.08 -1.83 -16.11
N PRO A 73 -4.18 -1.11 -16.38
CA PRO A 73 -4.16 0.01 -17.30
C PRO A 73 -3.26 1.13 -16.75
N PHE A 74 -2.43 1.68 -17.63
CA PHE A 74 -1.55 2.79 -17.34
C PHE A 74 -2.05 4.07 -18.01
N ASP A 75 -2.18 5.14 -17.25
CA ASP A 75 -2.48 6.46 -17.78
C ASP A 75 -1.23 7.35 -17.74
N SER A 76 -0.92 7.95 -18.88
CA SER A 76 0.30 8.73 -19.08
C SER A 76 0.19 10.21 -18.65
N VAL A 77 -0.92 10.62 -18.05
CA VAL A 77 -0.99 11.91 -17.35
C VAL A 77 -0.42 11.74 -15.95
N PRO A 78 0.72 12.35 -15.61
CA PRO A 78 1.32 12.16 -14.30
C PRO A 78 0.49 12.82 -13.19
N ARG A 79 0.57 12.28 -11.99
CA ARG A 79 0.22 13.03 -10.79
C ARG A 79 1.45 13.78 -10.31
N ILE A 80 1.37 15.11 -10.25
CA ILE A 80 2.50 15.97 -9.83
C ILE A 80 2.25 16.49 -8.42
N ILE A 81 3.21 16.29 -7.52
CA ILE A 81 3.17 16.73 -6.13
C ILE A 81 4.30 17.74 -5.90
N PRO A 82 4.01 18.96 -5.46
CA PRO A 82 5.03 19.94 -5.11
C PRO A 82 5.93 19.47 -3.97
N ALA A 83 7.20 19.88 -3.96
CA ALA A 83 8.19 19.52 -2.95
C ALA A 83 7.71 19.78 -1.51
N GLY A 84 7.16 20.94 -1.22
CA GLY A 84 6.65 21.29 0.11
C GLY A 84 5.48 20.42 0.58
N GLU A 85 4.60 19.99 -0.32
CA GLU A 85 3.54 19.01 0.00
C GLU A 85 4.14 17.64 0.31
N TRP A 86 5.10 17.19 -0.51
CA TRP A 86 5.76 15.91 -0.28
C TRP A 86 6.52 15.88 1.03
N GLN A 87 7.23 16.94 1.39
CA GLN A 87 7.94 17.04 2.69
C GLN A 87 6.99 16.86 3.88
N ARG A 88 5.75 17.39 3.79
CA ARG A 88 4.74 17.17 4.83
C ARG A 88 4.27 15.71 4.87
N ILE A 89 4.05 15.11 3.69
CA ILE A 89 3.68 13.71 3.55
C ILE A 89 4.78 12.82 4.14
N ASP A 90 6.03 13.00 3.72
CA ASP A 90 7.19 12.23 4.19
C ASP A 90 7.32 12.27 5.71
N ARG A 91 7.31 13.46 6.31
CA ARG A 91 7.39 13.62 7.77
C ARG A 91 6.23 12.93 8.50
N GLY A 92 5.02 13.10 7.99
CA GLY A 92 3.83 12.53 8.62
C GLY A 92 3.78 11.00 8.52
N ILE A 93 4.22 10.45 7.39
CA ILE A 93 4.29 9.00 7.20
C ILE A 93 5.39 8.39 8.11
N ARG A 94 6.58 9.01 8.19
CA ARG A 94 7.65 8.56 9.11
C ARG A 94 7.18 8.55 10.55
N GLN A 95 6.52 9.62 11.00
CA GLN A 95 5.94 9.70 12.33
C GLN A 95 4.96 8.55 12.57
N ARG A 96 4.06 8.32 11.63
CA ARG A 96 3.02 7.29 11.71
C ARG A 96 3.61 5.88 11.79
N VAL A 97 4.51 5.52 10.89
CA VAL A 97 5.13 4.19 10.85
C VAL A 97 6.01 3.93 12.07
N LYS A 98 6.67 4.97 12.61
CA LYS A 98 7.40 4.87 13.87
C LYS A 98 6.47 4.53 15.04
N ALA A 99 5.30 5.17 15.13
CA ALA A 99 4.31 4.89 16.15
C ALA A 99 3.70 3.48 16.01
N LEU A 100 3.44 3.03 14.77
CA LEU A 100 2.94 1.68 14.47
C LEU A 100 3.95 0.59 14.86
N ASN A 101 5.24 0.78 14.58
CA ASN A 101 6.29 -0.14 15.04
C ASN A 101 6.41 -0.16 16.58
N ALA A 102 6.31 1.00 17.24
CA ALA A 102 6.30 1.07 18.70
C ALA A 102 5.07 0.36 19.30
N PHE A 103 3.90 0.50 18.69
CA PHE A 103 2.69 -0.23 19.06
C PHE A 103 2.87 -1.74 18.91
N LEU A 104 3.41 -2.21 17.79
CA LEU A 104 3.67 -3.64 17.57
C LEU A 104 4.65 -4.19 18.61
N TYR A 105 5.71 -3.45 18.92
CA TYR A 105 6.62 -3.84 20.00
C TYR A 105 5.89 -3.94 21.32
N ASP A 106 5.15 -2.90 21.71
CA ASP A 106 4.48 -2.81 23.02
C ASP A 106 3.46 -3.94 23.23
N ILE A 107 2.61 -4.26 22.22
CA ILE A 107 1.58 -5.30 22.38
C ILE A 107 2.15 -6.72 22.55
N TYR A 108 3.37 -6.97 22.08
CA TYR A 108 4.08 -8.25 22.26
C TYR A 108 5.03 -8.25 23.47
N HIS A 109 5.13 -7.13 24.22
CA HIS A 109 5.95 -7.01 25.42
C HIS A 109 5.13 -6.51 26.60
N GLU A 110 5.28 -5.24 26.96
CA GLU A 110 4.71 -4.67 28.19
C GLU A 110 3.22 -4.36 28.09
N GLN A 111 2.64 -4.19 26.91
CA GLN A 111 1.23 -3.87 26.66
C GLN A 111 0.80 -2.55 27.34
N ASN A 112 1.69 -1.57 27.38
CA ASN A 112 1.49 -0.32 28.12
C ASN A 112 0.28 0.47 27.59
N ILE A 113 0.08 0.54 26.28
CA ILE A 113 -1.08 1.25 25.69
C ILE A 113 -2.41 0.59 26.06
N LEU A 114 -2.42 -0.75 26.20
CA LEU A 114 -3.60 -1.51 26.63
C LEU A 114 -3.85 -1.32 28.12
N ARG A 115 -2.80 -1.35 28.95
CA ARG A 115 -2.90 -1.06 30.39
C ARG A 115 -3.35 0.38 30.65
N ALA A 116 -2.97 1.33 29.83
CA ALA A 116 -3.43 2.71 29.88
C ALA A 116 -4.91 2.88 29.47
N GLY A 117 -5.54 1.84 28.93
CA GLY A 117 -6.94 1.87 28.49
C GLY A 117 -7.19 2.70 27.22
N LEU A 118 -6.15 3.06 26.49
CA LEU A 118 -6.27 3.85 25.24
C LEU A 118 -6.81 3.00 24.09
N ILE A 119 -6.44 1.72 24.06
CA ILE A 119 -6.98 0.73 23.14
C ILE A 119 -7.57 -0.41 23.97
N PRO A 120 -8.81 -0.86 23.71
CA PRO A 120 -9.38 -2.00 24.41
C PRO A 120 -8.52 -3.26 24.23
N ALA A 121 -8.08 -3.88 25.32
CA ALA A 121 -7.19 -5.05 25.26
C ALA A 121 -7.79 -6.19 24.43
N GLU A 122 -9.09 -6.43 24.54
CA GLU A 122 -9.80 -7.46 23.78
C GLU A 122 -9.70 -7.25 22.25
N GLN A 123 -9.66 -5.98 21.78
CA GLN A 123 -9.58 -5.63 20.36
C GLN A 123 -8.23 -5.99 19.76
N VAL A 124 -7.19 -6.07 20.58
CA VAL A 124 -5.84 -6.48 20.21
C VAL A 124 -5.63 -7.96 20.47
N LEU A 125 -5.85 -8.42 21.72
CA LEU A 125 -5.48 -9.77 22.14
C LEU A 125 -6.41 -10.87 21.61
N ALA A 126 -7.66 -10.53 21.27
CA ALA A 126 -8.60 -11.43 20.61
C ALA A 126 -8.61 -11.26 19.06
N ASN A 127 -7.76 -10.40 18.52
CA ASN A 127 -7.65 -10.23 17.08
C ASN A 127 -7.03 -11.48 16.44
N GLU A 128 -7.61 -11.96 15.34
CA GLU A 128 -7.12 -13.14 14.62
C GLU A 128 -5.68 -12.99 14.09
N GLN A 129 -5.26 -11.73 13.88
CA GLN A 129 -3.89 -11.40 13.43
C GLN A 129 -2.89 -11.29 14.60
N TYR A 130 -3.37 -11.30 15.85
CA TYR A 130 -2.48 -11.33 17.00
C TYR A 130 -1.82 -12.71 17.14
N GLN A 131 -0.50 -12.73 17.20
CA GLN A 131 0.26 -13.97 17.25
C GLN A 131 0.92 -14.17 18.62
N PRO A 132 0.31 -14.95 19.54
CA PRO A 132 0.86 -15.16 20.90
C PRO A 132 2.30 -15.71 20.90
N CYS A 133 2.71 -16.39 19.83
CA CYS A 133 4.07 -16.90 19.67
C CYS A 133 5.14 -15.79 19.59
N MET A 134 4.73 -14.55 19.37
CA MET A 134 5.63 -13.39 19.31
C MET A 134 5.85 -12.70 20.66
N GLN A 135 5.10 -13.07 21.71
CA GLN A 135 5.28 -12.48 23.02
C GLN A 135 6.72 -12.64 23.55
N GLY A 136 7.32 -11.53 23.96
CA GLY A 136 8.67 -11.47 24.53
C GLY A 136 9.80 -11.72 23.51
N ILE A 137 9.53 -11.75 22.22
CA ILE A 137 10.55 -11.89 21.18
C ILE A 137 11.17 -10.53 20.87
N ASN A 138 12.46 -10.39 21.14
CA ASN A 138 13.22 -9.19 20.78
C ASN A 138 13.70 -9.27 19.33
N LEU A 139 13.18 -8.40 18.49
CA LEU A 139 13.61 -8.28 17.09
C LEU A 139 14.73 -7.23 16.96
N PRO A 140 15.63 -7.37 16.00
CA PRO A 140 16.63 -6.35 15.71
C PRO A 140 15.97 -4.96 15.50
N ASN A 141 16.55 -3.94 16.11
CA ASN A 141 16.06 -2.55 16.10
C ASN A 141 14.60 -2.38 16.56
N ASN A 142 14.00 -3.37 17.23
CA ASN A 142 12.58 -3.41 17.61
C ASN A 142 11.64 -3.16 16.41
N THR A 143 12.08 -3.53 15.19
CA THR A 143 11.33 -3.31 13.96
C THR A 143 10.53 -4.55 13.62
N TYR A 144 9.22 -4.41 13.57
CA TYR A 144 8.26 -5.44 13.15
C TYR A 144 7.87 -5.26 11.67
N ALA A 145 7.48 -4.05 11.30
CA ALA A 145 7.12 -3.68 9.94
C ALA A 145 8.29 -2.99 9.25
N HIS A 146 9.07 -3.77 8.52
CA HIS A 146 10.22 -3.28 7.72
C HIS A 146 9.75 -2.60 6.45
N ILE A 147 8.66 -3.07 5.85
CA ILE A 147 8.05 -2.52 4.66
C ILE A 147 6.60 -2.16 4.97
N THR A 148 6.24 -0.89 4.83
CA THR A 148 4.88 -0.40 5.07
C THR A 148 4.39 0.38 3.85
N GLY A 149 3.17 0.11 3.42
CA GLY A 149 2.44 0.92 2.44
C GLY A 149 1.34 1.70 3.14
N VAL A 150 1.28 3.01 2.96
CA VAL A 150 0.27 3.87 3.58
C VAL A 150 -0.65 4.41 2.51
N ASP A 151 -1.92 3.99 2.50
CA ASP A 151 -2.89 4.49 1.55
C ASP A 151 -3.39 5.87 1.98
N MET A 152 -3.28 6.82 1.08
CA MET A 152 -3.64 8.21 1.31
C MET A 152 -4.60 8.71 0.24
N VAL A 153 -5.49 9.58 0.66
CA VAL A 153 -6.41 10.28 -0.24
C VAL A 153 -6.33 11.78 0.02
N ARG A 154 -6.59 12.56 -1.02
CA ARG A 154 -6.75 14.00 -0.89
C ARG A 154 -8.23 14.32 -0.95
N ASN A 155 -8.72 15.09 -0.01
CA ASN A 155 -10.12 15.49 0.06
C ASN A 155 -10.34 16.84 -0.65
N ASN A 156 -11.58 17.28 -0.79
CA ASN A 156 -11.97 18.54 -1.44
C ASN A 156 -11.39 19.79 -0.77
N ASP A 157 -11.02 19.71 0.51
CA ASP A 157 -10.30 20.77 1.23
C ASP A 157 -8.81 20.88 0.85
N GLY A 158 -8.33 20.01 -0.05
CA GLY A 158 -6.95 19.96 -0.49
C GLY A 158 -5.99 19.28 0.51
N GLN A 159 -6.49 18.76 1.64
CA GLN A 159 -5.66 18.08 2.64
C GLN A 159 -5.56 16.58 2.36
N TYR A 160 -4.40 16.01 2.73
CA TYR A 160 -4.18 14.57 2.68
C TYR A 160 -4.64 13.91 3.96
N TYR A 161 -5.35 12.81 3.79
CA TYR A 161 -5.82 11.92 4.86
C TYR A 161 -5.28 10.52 4.65
N VAL A 162 -4.93 9.84 5.72
CA VAL A 162 -4.60 8.42 5.66
C VAL A 162 -5.88 7.62 5.60
N LEU A 163 -5.99 6.70 4.67
CA LEU A 163 -7.14 5.81 4.46
C LEU A 163 -6.95 4.47 5.17
N GLU A 164 -5.77 3.88 5.05
CA GLU A 164 -5.39 2.63 5.71
C GLU A 164 -3.87 2.46 5.77
N ASP A 165 -3.43 1.59 6.66
CA ASP A 165 -2.03 1.18 6.81
C ASP A 165 -1.88 -0.28 6.38
N ASN A 166 -0.87 -0.59 5.58
CA ASN A 166 -0.58 -1.94 5.10
C ASN A 166 0.79 -2.37 5.63
N LEU A 167 0.81 -3.27 6.63
CA LEU A 167 2.02 -3.69 7.33
C LEU A 167 2.33 -5.20 7.22
N ARG A 168 1.47 -6.00 6.60
CA ARG A 168 1.74 -7.43 6.36
C ARG A 168 2.60 -7.62 5.13
N THR A 169 2.01 -7.50 3.97
CA THR A 169 2.64 -7.73 2.66
C THR A 169 2.24 -6.64 1.65
N PRO A 170 2.60 -5.35 1.90
CA PRO A 170 2.22 -4.28 0.99
C PRO A 170 2.74 -4.54 -0.43
N SER A 171 1.91 -4.26 -1.43
CA SER A 171 2.20 -4.47 -2.85
C SER A 171 1.97 -3.20 -3.66
N GLY A 172 2.54 -3.17 -4.88
CA GLY A 172 2.38 -2.08 -5.84
C GLY A 172 3.64 -1.29 -6.14
N VAL A 173 4.75 -1.60 -5.48
CA VAL A 173 6.06 -0.94 -5.73
C VAL A 173 6.55 -1.17 -7.14
N SER A 174 6.39 -2.39 -7.66
CA SER A 174 6.79 -2.73 -9.04
C SER A 174 6.07 -1.84 -10.06
N TYR A 175 4.79 -1.56 -9.83
CA TYR A 175 4.00 -0.68 -10.70
C TYR A 175 4.46 0.78 -10.61
N MET A 176 4.79 1.28 -9.42
CA MET A 176 5.39 2.61 -9.25
C MET A 176 6.68 2.74 -10.07
N LEU A 177 7.57 1.76 -9.98
CA LEU A 177 8.86 1.77 -10.67
C LEU A 177 8.70 1.61 -12.19
N GLU A 178 7.81 0.73 -12.64
CA GLU A 178 7.56 0.54 -14.07
C GLU A 178 6.81 1.73 -14.69
N ASN A 179 5.88 2.36 -13.96
CA ASN A 179 5.24 3.61 -14.40
C ASN A 179 6.30 4.69 -14.66
N ARG A 180 7.26 4.89 -13.73
CA ARG A 180 8.36 5.84 -13.89
C ARG A 180 9.22 5.52 -15.11
N LYS A 181 9.64 4.27 -15.28
CA LYS A 181 10.42 3.84 -16.46
C LYS A 181 9.66 4.10 -17.76
N MET A 182 8.34 3.86 -17.75
CA MET A 182 7.48 4.13 -18.89
C MET A 182 7.44 5.61 -19.23
N MET A 183 7.21 6.45 -18.23
CA MET A 183 7.18 7.90 -18.42
C MET A 183 8.50 8.45 -18.94
N MET A 184 9.63 7.99 -18.43
CA MET A 184 10.97 8.37 -18.92
C MET A 184 11.19 7.98 -20.40
N ARG A 185 10.62 6.88 -20.84
CA ARG A 185 10.70 6.44 -22.25
C ARG A 185 9.78 7.22 -23.19
N LEU A 186 8.58 7.54 -22.71
CA LEU A 186 7.56 8.19 -23.53
C LEU A 186 7.72 9.72 -23.57
N TYR A 187 8.24 10.30 -22.50
CA TYR A 187 8.32 11.76 -22.28
C TYR A 187 9.70 12.19 -21.77
N PRO A 188 10.82 11.77 -22.42
CA PRO A 188 12.17 12.10 -21.95
C PRO A 188 12.36 13.61 -21.81
N GLU A 189 11.76 14.40 -22.71
CA GLU A 189 11.79 15.85 -22.69
C GLU A 189 11.25 16.49 -21.41
N MET A 190 10.31 15.80 -20.74
CA MET A 190 9.76 16.28 -19.47
C MET A 190 10.76 16.11 -18.34
N PHE A 191 11.53 15.01 -18.34
CA PHE A 191 12.55 14.74 -17.33
C PHE A 191 13.80 15.59 -17.51
N GLU A 192 14.07 16.07 -18.71
CA GLU A 192 15.15 17.02 -18.98
C GLU A 192 14.80 18.45 -18.50
N GLN A 193 13.51 18.81 -18.53
CA GLN A 193 13.03 20.16 -18.20
C GLN A 193 12.63 20.32 -16.73
N HIS A 194 12.39 19.21 -16.03
CA HIS A 194 11.86 19.21 -14.68
C HIS A 194 12.76 18.40 -13.73
N HIS A 195 13.02 18.97 -12.56
CA HIS A 195 13.67 18.29 -11.45
C HIS A 195 12.66 17.37 -10.75
N ILE A 196 12.44 16.19 -11.35
CA ILE A 196 11.57 15.15 -10.80
C ILE A 196 12.41 14.23 -9.94
N ALA A 197 12.05 14.14 -8.67
CA ALA A 197 12.78 13.32 -7.72
C ALA A 197 12.80 11.82 -8.11
N PRO A 198 13.95 11.14 -8.00
CA PRO A 198 14.13 9.76 -8.48
C PRO A 198 13.48 8.75 -7.53
N VAL A 199 12.85 7.71 -8.08
CA VAL A 199 12.29 6.57 -7.33
C VAL A 199 13.08 5.27 -7.54
N GLU A 200 13.99 5.24 -8.48
CA GLU A 200 14.73 4.07 -8.95
C GLU A 200 15.61 3.44 -7.88
N ARG A 201 15.93 4.19 -6.82
CA ARG A 201 16.71 3.72 -5.67
C ARG A 201 15.94 2.79 -4.72
N TYR A 202 14.63 2.65 -4.89
CA TYR A 202 13.82 1.83 -3.99
C TYR A 202 14.34 0.41 -3.81
N PRO A 203 14.69 -0.38 -4.85
CA PRO A 203 15.20 -1.73 -4.67
C PRO A 203 16.51 -1.79 -3.88
N SER A 204 17.40 -0.81 -4.09
CA SER A 204 18.65 -0.72 -3.32
C SER A 204 18.39 -0.39 -1.84
N TYR A 205 17.46 0.51 -1.56
CA TYR A 205 17.02 0.83 -0.20
C TYR A 205 16.34 -0.36 0.48
N LEU A 206 15.51 -1.10 -0.27
CA LEU A 206 14.88 -2.31 0.23
C LEU A 206 15.92 -3.36 0.62
N LEU A 207 16.88 -3.66 -0.26
CA LEU A 207 17.95 -4.60 0.03
C LEU A 207 18.77 -4.15 1.25
N GLN A 208 19.12 -2.86 1.32
CA GLN A 208 19.84 -2.31 2.47
C GLN A 208 19.03 -2.46 3.75
N THR A 209 17.74 -2.14 3.75
CA THR A 209 16.83 -2.29 4.90
C THR A 209 16.76 -3.74 5.37
N LEU A 210 16.66 -4.67 4.43
CA LEU A 210 16.64 -6.10 4.72
C LEU A 210 17.97 -6.57 5.34
N ARG A 211 19.12 -6.12 4.82
CA ARG A 211 20.43 -6.42 5.40
C ARG A 211 20.60 -5.85 6.80
N GLU A 212 20.16 -4.61 7.02
CA GLU A 212 20.21 -3.94 8.33
C GLU A 212 19.29 -4.61 9.39
N SER A 213 18.33 -5.43 8.98
CA SER A 213 17.48 -6.20 9.90
C SER A 213 18.17 -7.43 10.49
N SER A 214 19.34 -7.81 9.98
CA SER A 214 20.16 -8.92 10.46
C SER A 214 21.32 -8.44 11.33
N LEU A 215 21.74 -9.31 12.26
CA LEU A 215 22.97 -9.10 13.05
C LEU A 215 24.18 -9.79 12.39
N VAL A 216 23.99 -10.46 11.28
CA VAL A 216 25.04 -11.13 10.50
C VAL A 216 25.67 -10.13 9.56
N ASP A 217 27.00 -10.08 9.50
CA ASP A 217 27.71 -9.32 8.49
C ASP A 217 27.47 -9.93 7.10
N ASP A 218 27.11 -9.08 6.10
CA ASP A 218 26.76 -9.49 4.73
C ASP A 218 25.74 -10.66 4.67
N PRO A 219 24.53 -10.48 5.20
CA PRO A 219 23.54 -11.54 5.30
C PRO A 219 23.00 -11.96 3.93
N CYS A 220 22.76 -13.26 3.77
CA CYS A 220 22.06 -13.80 2.62
C CYS A 220 20.55 -13.48 2.71
N VAL A 221 20.09 -12.65 1.79
CA VAL A 221 18.69 -12.21 1.66
C VAL A 221 18.01 -12.98 0.54
N VAL A 222 16.78 -13.45 0.76
CA VAL A 222 15.93 -14.06 -0.27
C VAL A 222 14.52 -13.45 -0.26
N VAL A 223 13.81 -13.49 -1.40
CA VAL A 223 12.37 -13.20 -1.48
C VAL A 223 11.61 -14.52 -1.49
N MET A 224 10.77 -14.75 -0.49
CA MET A 224 9.93 -15.96 -0.41
C MET A 224 8.54 -15.67 -0.98
N THR A 225 8.19 -16.38 -2.05
CA THR A 225 6.91 -16.28 -2.75
C THR A 225 6.04 -17.52 -2.52
N PRO A 226 4.70 -17.38 -2.50
CA PRO A 226 3.78 -18.52 -2.56
C PRO A 226 3.65 -19.11 -3.97
N GLY A 227 4.40 -18.62 -4.94
CA GLY A 227 4.45 -19.13 -6.31
C GLY A 227 3.59 -18.35 -7.30
N ARG A 228 3.61 -18.82 -8.54
CA ARG A 228 3.08 -18.13 -9.73
C ARG A 228 1.56 -17.87 -9.72
N PHE A 229 0.81 -18.56 -8.90
CA PHE A 229 -0.64 -18.36 -8.79
C PHE A 229 -1.03 -17.18 -7.87
N ASN A 230 -0.05 -16.57 -7.18
CA ASN A 230 -0.31 -15.38 -6.39
C ASN A 230 -0.53 -14.16 -7.28
N SER A 231 -1.51 -13.33 -6.93
CA SER A 231 -1.85 -12.10 -7.69
C SER A 231 -0.68 -11.12 -7.82
N ALA A 232 0.22 -11.09 -6.85
CA ALA A 232 1.38 -10.20 -6.82
C ALA A 232 2.69 -10.91 -7.25
N TYR A 233 2.63 -12.09 -7.89
CA TYR A 233 3.84 -12.83 -8.28
C TYR A 233 4.79 -12.02 -9.18
N PHE A 234 4.25 -11.22 -10.10
CA PHE A 234 5.04 -10.29 -10.89
C PHE A 234 5.93 -9.41 -10.01
N GLU A 235 5.37 -8.81 -8.96
CA GLU A 235 6.12 -7.97 -8.04
C GLU A 235 7.18 -8.75 -7.26
N HIS A 236 6.89 -9.98 -6.85
CA HIS A 236 7.84 -10.82 -6.12
C HIS A 236 9.09 -11.09 -6.96
N SER A 237 8.90 -11.52 -8.21
CA SER A 237 10.00 -11.78 -9.14
C SER A 237 10.73 -10.51 -9.55
N PHE A 238 9.99 -9.43 -9.80
CA PHE A 238 10.54 -8.12 -10.13
C PHE A 238 11.47 -7.59 -9.03
N LEU A 239 11.02 -7.61 -7.78
CA LEU A 239 11.82 -7.10 -6.66
C LEU A 239 13.05 -7.99 -6.40
N ALA A 240 12.91 -9.31 -6.47
CA ALA A 240 14.06 -10.22 -6.35
C ALA A 240 15.12 -9.91 -7.41
N GLN A 241 14.70 -9.75 -8.67
CA GLN A 241 15.58 -9.41 -9.78
C GLN A 241 16.24 -8.03 -9.60
N GLN A 242 15.48 -7.00 -9.20
CA GLN A 242 16.00 -5.65 -9.02
C GLN A 242 16.98 -5.54 -7.85
N MET A 243 16.79 -6.34 -6.80
CA MET A 243 17.70 -6.44 -5.67
C MET A 243 18.91 -7.36 -5.95
N GLY A 244 18.83 -8.21 -6.96
CA GLY A 244 19.86 -9.22 -7.24
C GLY A 244 19.91 -10.34 -6.19
N VAL A 245 18.74 -10.75 -5.68
CA VAL A 245 18.58 -11.83 -4.70
C VAL A 245 17.72 -12.94 -5.26
N GLU A 246 17.82 -14.14 -4.67
CA GLU A 246 17.04 -15.30 -5.12
C GLU A 246 15.56 -15.16 -4.76
N LEU A 247 14.70 -15.53 -5.71
CA LEU A 247 13.28 -15.78 -5.50
C LEU A 247 13.12 -17.26 -5.15
N VAL A 248 12.56 -17.54 -3.98
CA VAL A 248 12.41 -18.91 -3.48
C VAL A 248 10.96 -19.25 -3.13
N GLU A 249 10.59 -20.49 -3.32
CA GLU A 249 9.36 -21.10 -2.80
C GLU A 249 9.69 -22.01 -1.59
N SER A 250 8.68 -22.52 -0.90
CA SER A 250 8.89 -23.41 0.28
C SER A 250 9.74 -24.65 -0.05
N ALA A 251 9.59 -25.21 -1.24
CA ALA A 251 10.35 -26.38 -1.69
C ALA A 251 11.86 -26.12 -1.82
N ASP A 252 12.27 -24.87 -2.02
CA ASP A 252 13.67 -24.47 -2.13
C ASP A 252 14.35 -24.34 -0.77
N LEU A 253 13.55 -24.21 0.31
CA LEU A 253 14.05 -23.97 1.66
C LEU A 253 13.96 -25.22 2.53
N PHE A 254 14.86 -25.33 3.49
CA PHE A 254 14.81 -26.35 4.53
C PHE A 254 15.57 -25.93 5.79
N ILE A 255 15.26 -26.57 6.91
CA ILE A 255 15.90 -26.30 8.19
C ILE A 255 16.93 -27.35 8.51
N LYS A 256 18.11 -26.90 8.94
CA LYS A 256 19.19 -27.77 9.43
C LYS A 256 19.94 -27.04 10.55
N ASN A 257 20.15 -27.71 11.66
CA ASN A 257 20.93 -27.24 12.81
C ASN A 257 20.51 -25.83 13.31
N GLY A 258 19.21 -25.56 13.37
CA GLY A 258 18.68 -24.29 13.86
C GLY A 258 18.86 -23.10 12.91
N ALA A 259 19.13 -23.34 11.64
CA ALA A 259 19.22 -22.31 10.61
C ALA A 259 18.43 -22.70 9.35
N VAL A 260 18.03 -21.71 8.56
CA VAL A 260 17.37 -21.90 7.26
C VAL A 260 18.43 -21.99 6.17
N TYR A 261 18.24 -22.92 5.26
CA TYR A 261 19.08 -23.10 4.08
C TYR A 261 18.23 -23.14 2.82
N MET A 262 18.75 -22.57 1.73
CA MET A 262 18.20 -22.81 0.38
C MET A 262 19.02 -23.87 -0.37
N ARG A 263 18.33 -24.63 -1.23
CA ARG A 263 18.94 -25.58 -2.16
C ARG A 263 19.52 -24.81 -3.34
N THR A 264 20.81 -25.04 -3.62
CA THR A 264 21.46 -24.50 -4.82
C THR A 264 22.21 -25.63 -5.56
N THR A 265 22.60 -25.39 -6.80
CA THR A 265 23.42 -26.34 -7.59
C THR A 265 24.81 -26.59 -6.99
N GLU A 266 25.30 -25.66 -6.16
CA GLU A 266 26.59 -25.75 -5.46
C GLU A 266 26.47 -26.36 -4.05
N GLY A 267 25.24 -26.72 -3.64
CA GLY A 267 24.92 -27.24 -2.32
C GLY A 267 24.10 -26.25 -1.48
N PRO A 268 23.84 -26.60 -0.21
CA PRO A 268 23.04 -25.78 0.67
C PRO A 268 23.71 -24.43 0.97
N ARG A 269 23.01 -23.32 0.78
CA ARG A 269 23.42 -21.97 1.18
C ARG A 269 22.55 -21.47 2.33
N ARG A 270 23.16 -20.97 3.40
CA ARG A 270 22.43 -20.42 4.54
C ARG A 270 21.65 -19.17 4.12
N VAL A 271 20.43 -19.02 4.65
CA VAL A 271 19.56 -17.86 4.48
C VAL A 271 19.43 -17.15 5.83
N ASP A 272 19.76 -15.86 5.86
CA ASP A 272 19.76 -15.06 7.08
C ASP A 272 18.55 -14.13 7.18
N VAL A 273 18.02 -13.68 6.02
CA VAL A 273 16.85 -12.79 5.93
C VAL A 273 15.91 -13.28 4.85
N ILE A 274 14.65 -13.44 5.21
CA ILE A 274 13.56 -13.78 4.28
C ILE A 274 12.62 -12.59 4.16
N TYR A 275 12.62 -11.93 2.99
CA TYR A 275 11.54 -11.03 2.62
C TYR A 275 10.34 -11.87 2.17
N ARG A 276 9.42 -12.09 3.10
CA ARG A 276 8.27 -12.97 2.87
C ARG A 276 7.14 -12.27 2.15
N ARG A 277 6.54 -12.94 1.18
CA ARG A 277 5.32 -12.51 0.49
C ARG A 277 4.17 -13.49 0.76
N ILE A 278 4.18 -14.10 1.94
CA ILE A 278 3.24 -15.12 2.42
C ILE A 278 2.68 -14.65 3.76
N ASP A 279 1.37 -14.78 3.96
CA ASP A 279 0.72 -14.47 5.24
C ASP A 279 1.16 -15.42 6.36
N ASP A 280 1.07 -14.95 7.62
CA ASP A 280 1.46 -15.66 8.82
C ASP A 280 0.89 -17.08 8.89
N ALA A 281 -0.41 -17.22 8.59
CA ALA A 281 -1.11 -18.50 8.65
C ALA A 281 -0.48 -19.60 7.76
N TRP A 282 0.27 -19.23 6.74
CA TRP A 282 0.84 -20.15 5.76
C TRP A 282 2.34 -20.38 5.90
N LEU A 283 3.02 -19.66 6.83
CA LEU A 283 4.49 -19.66 6.94
C LEU A 283 5.08 -20.96 7.45
N ASP A 284 4.42 -21.63 8.38
CA ASP A 284 4.93 -22.84 9.02
C ASP A 284 3.78 -23.82 9.33
N PRO A 285 3.70 -24.97 8.64
CA PRO A 285 2.63 -25.95 8.87
C PRO A 285 2.68 -26.61 10.26
N LEU A 286 3.81 -26.54 10.97
CA LEU A 286 3.91 -27.08 12.33
C LEU A 286 3.42 -26.10 13.41
N ALA A 287 3.24 -24.83 13.06
CA ALA A 287 2.87 -23.79 14.02
C ALA A 287 1.53 -23.12 13.72
N PHE A 288 1.14 -23.04 12.45
CA PHE A 288 -0.06 -22.37 11.98
C PHE A 288 -0.99 -23.37 11.28
N ARG A 289 -1.29 -23.16 10.00
CA ARG A 289 -2.16 -24.05 9.23
C ARG A 289 -1.42 -25.35 8.85
N ALA A 290 -1.87 -26.47 9.41
CA ALA A 290 -1.26 -27.78 9.17
C ALA A 290 -1.36 -28.26 7.70
N ASP A 291 -2.30 -27.72 6.93
CA ASP A 291 -2.48 -28.03 5.51
C ASP A 291 -1.66 -27.09 4.58
N SER A 292 -0.84 -26.20 5.14
CA SER A 292 -0.02 -25.29 4.33
C SER A 292 1.07 -26.04 3.56
N MET A 293 1.01 -25.90 2.23
CA MET A 293 2.07 -26.33 1.31
C MET A 293 3.00 -25.16 0.89
N LEU A 294 2.74 -23.96 1.42
CA LEU A 294 3.45 -22.73 1.05
C LEU A 294 4.55 -22.36 2.06
N GLY A 295 4.50 -22.95 3.25
CA GLY A 295 5.39 -22.65 4.36
C GLY A 295 6.55 -23.64 4.51
N VAL A 296 7.49 -23.33 5.39
CA VAL A 296 8.66 -24.13 5.69
C VAL A 296 8.47 -24.78 7.08
N PRO A 297 8.37 -26.12 7.20
CA PRO A 297 8.17 -26.76 8.48
C PRO A 297 9.28 -26.43 9.48
N GLY A 298 8.90 -25.90 10.67
CA GLY A 298 9.81 -25.50 11.74
C GLY A 298 10.41 -24.11 11.62
N LEU A 299 9.99 -23.30 10.63
CA LEU A 299 10.49 -21.94 10.41
C LEU A 299 10.28 -21.05 11.63
N LEU A 300 9.12 -21.15 12.31
CA LEU A 300 8.84 -20.38 13.51
C LEU A 300 9.85 -20.65 14.63
N SER A 301 10.25 -21.90 14.82
CA SER A 301 11.23 -22.26 15.85
C SER A 301 12.59 -21.64 15.58
N VAL A 302 13.05 -21.63 14.32
CA VAL A 302 14.30 -20.98 13.90
C VAL A 302 14.22 -19.47 14.07
N TYR A 303 13.09 -18.86 13.65
CA TYR A 303 12.85 -17.44 13.79
C TYR A 303 12.86 -16.98 15.26
N ARG A 304 12.16 -17.68 16.14
CA ARG A 304 12.15 -17.38 17.59
C ARG A 304 13.51 -17.53 18.25
N ALA A 305 14.35 -18.43 17.74
CA ALA A 305 15.73 -18.61 18.20
C ALA A 305 16.71 -17.57 17.62
N GLY A 306 16.24 -16.64 16.77
CA GLY A 306 17.10 -15.66 16.11
C GLY A 306 17.97 -16.21 14.98
N GLY A 307 17.65 -17.42 14.48
CA GLY A 307 18.40 -18.08 13.41
C GLY A 307 18.09 -17.56 12.00
N VAL A 308 17.04 -16.79 11.83
CA VAL A 308 16.62 -16.12 10.60
C VAL A 308 15.79 -14.88 10.92
N VAL A 309 15.82 -13.87 10.07
CA VAL A 309 14.94 -12.70 10.13
C VAL A 309 13.80 -12.86 9.12
N LEU A 310 12.58 -12.52 9.52
CA LEU A 310 11.42 -12.41 8.64
C LEU A 310 11.02 -10.95 8.50
N ALA A 311 10.96 -10.45 7.28
CA ALA A 311 10.49 -9.10 6.97
C ALA A 311 9.20 -9.21 6.08
N ASN A 312 8.03 -8.71 6.51
CA ASN A 312 7.74 -8.16 7.83
C ASN A 312 7.63 -9.28 8.89
N ALA A 313 7.76 -8.91 10.14
CA ALA A 313 7.65 -9.86 11.25
C ALA A 313 6.28 -10.53 11.29
N ILE A 314 6.24 -11.70 11.95
CA ILE A 314 4.97 -12.37 12.29
C ILE A 314 4.18 -11.46 13.23
N GLY A 315 2.84 -11.42 13.08
CA GLY A 315 1.94 -10.67 13.94
C GLY A 315 1.78 -9.19 13.62
N THR A 316 2.36 -8.69 12.52
CA THR A 316 2.15 -7.28 12.09
C THR A 316 0.71 -7.01 11.64
N GLY A 317 -0.05 -8.04 11.34
CA GLY A 317 -1.43 -7.94 10.87
C GLY A 317 -2.38 -7.24 11.85
N VAL A 318 -2.06 -7.18 13.14
CA VAL A 318 -2.84 -6.40 14.12
C VAL A 318 -2.83 -4.91 13.77
N ALA A 319 -1.69 -4.39 13.35
CA ALA A 319 -1.56 -2.97 12.97
C ALA A 319 -2.14 -2.66 11.58
N ASP A 320 -2.38 -3.69 10.77
CA ASP A 320 -3.02 -3.65 9.45
C ASP A 320 -4.56 -3.63 9.55
N ASP A 321 -5.08 -3.91 10.73
CA ASP A 321 -6.50 -4.07 11.02
C ASP A 321 -7.24 -2.73 11.02
N LYS A 322 -8.34 -2.66 10.27
CA LYS A 322 -9.14 -1.44 10.14
C LYS A 322 -9.80 -1.00 11.45
N SER A 323 -9.95 -1.91 12.43
CA SER A 323 -10.46 -1.53 13.75
C SER A 323 -9.38 -0.92 14.65
N ILE A 324 -8.10 -1.14 14.34
CA ILE A 324 -6.95 -0.56 15.04
C ILE A 324 -6.56 0.79 14.44
N TYR A 325 -6.75 0.97 13.14
CA TYR A 325 -6.48 2.21 12.42
C TYR A 325 -6.98 3.50 13.14
N PRO A 326 -8.19 3.57 13.72
CA PRO A 326 -8.69 4.78 14.40
C PRO A 326 -7.82 5.23 15.59
N TYR A 327 -7.03 4.34 16.17
CA TYR A 327 -6.19 4.64 17.33
C TYR A 327 -4.79 5.12 16.97
N VAL A 328 -4.40 5.15 15.70
CA VAL A 328 -3.04 5.57 15.31
C VAL A 328 -2.70 7.00 15.77
N PRO A 329 -3.62 7.99 15.72
CA PRO A 329 -3.36 9.31 16.32
C PRO A 329 -3.03 9.25 17.82
N GLU A 330 -3.68 8.36 18.58
CA GLU A 330 -3.37 8.15 20.01
C GLU A 330 -2.04 7.42 20.19
N MET A 331 -1.68 6.48 19.32
CA MET A 331 -0.37 5.83 19.33
C MET A 331 0.75 6.86 19.14
N ILE A 332 0.59 7.82 18.20
CA ILE A 332 1.56 8.90 17.98
C ILE A 332 1.74 9.71 19.25
N ARG A 333 0.65 10.12 19.91
CA ARG A 333 0.73 10.88 21.18
C ARG A 333 1.36 10.07 22.28
N PHE A 334 0.99 8.80 22.42
CA PHE A 334 1.42 7.93 23.51
C PHE A 334 2.89 7.54 23.40
N TYR A 335 3.33 7.07 22.23
CA TYR A 335 4.70 6.57 22.06
C TYR A 335 5.72 7.65 21.71
N LEU A 336 5.29 8.68 20.96
CA LEU A 336 6.22 9.72 20.48
C LEU A 336 6.09 11.03 21.25
N GLY A 337 5.01 11.26 22.01
CA GLY A 337 4.75 12.54 22.65
C GLY A 337 4.45 13.68 21.66
N GLU A 338 4.06 13.34 20.43
CA GLU A 338 3.89 14.29 19.33
C GLU A 338 2.42 14.43 18.92
N GLN A 339 2.10 15.52 18.22
CA GLN A 339 0.80 15.65 17.55
C GLN A 339 0.86 15.02 16.16
N PRO A 340 -0.20 14.32 15.71
CA PRO A 340 -0.25 13.76 14.38
C PRO A 340 -0.09 14.82 13.30
N ILE A 341 0.83 14.61 12.36
CA ILE A 341 1.05 15.49 11.18
C ILE A 341 0.00 15.22 10.09
N LEU A 342 -0.33 13.94 9.91
CA LEU A 342 -1.37 13.50 8.98
C LEU A 342 -2.61 13.05 9.75
N SER A 343 -3.76 13.45 9.25
CA SER A 343 -5.06 13.10 9.84
C SER A 343 -5.54 11.75 9.32
N ASN A 344 -6.25 11.03 10.19
CA ASN A 344 -7.07 9.90 9.77
C ASN A 344 -8.39 10.40 9.18
N ILE A 345 -9.01 9.58 8.34
CA ILE A 345 -10.42 9.76 8.00
C ILE A 345 -11.25 9.47 9.26
N PRO A 346 -12.24 10.31 9.61
CA PRO A 346 -13.20 10.00 10.66
C PRO A 346 -13.79 8.61 10.48
N THR A 347 -13.67 7.78 11.50
CA THR A 347 -14.02 6.35 11.42
C THR A 347 -14.87 5.96 12.62
N TRP A 348 -16.04 5.41 12.35
CA TRP A 348 -16.94 4.85 13.34
C TRP A 348 -16.69 3.35 13.49
N GLN A 349 -16.54 2.91 14.72
CA GLN A 349 -16.35 1.50 15.04
C GLN A 349 -17.72 0.90 15.41
N CYS A 350 -18.33 0.12 14.52
CA CYS A 350 -19.66 -0.41 14.71
C CYS A 350 -19.81 -1.32 15.96
N ARG A 351 -18.70 -1.80 16.54
CA ARG A 351 -18.69 -2.48 17.84
C ARG A 351 -19.16 -1.58 19.01
N LYS A 352 -19.05 -0.25 18.88
CA LYS A 352 -19.56 0.71 19.85
C LYS A 352 -21.02 1.01 19.53
N ALA A 353 -21.89 0.86 20.52
CA ALA A 353 -23.34 1.00 20.33
C ALA A 353 -23.76 2.39 19.80
N GLU A 354 -23.01 3.44 20.16
CA GLU A 354 -23.27 4.80 19.68
C GLU A 354 -22.88 4.96 18.22
N ASP A 355 -21.70 4.47 17.84
CA ASP A 355 -21.21 4.49 16.46
C ASP A 355 -22.13 3.65 15.56
N LEU A 356 -22.54 2.45 16.01
CA LEU A 356 -23.47 1.60 15.26
C LEU A 356 -24.80 2.31 14.98
N ARG A 357 -25.37 2.97 15.98
CA ARG A 357 -26.63 3.72 15.81
C ARG A 357 -26.48 4.83 14.77
N TYR A 358 -25.38 5.57 14.84
CA TYR A 358 -25.06 6.61 13.87
C TYR A 358 -24.94 6.05 12.46
N VAL A 359 -24.12 4.99 12.29
CA VAL A 359 -23.90 4.32 10.99
C VAL A 359 -25.20 3.81 10.40
N LEU A 360 -26.02 3.11 11.19
CA LEU A 360 -27.33 2.58 10.74
C LEU A 360 -28.29 3.69 10.27
N SER A 361 -28.19 4.89 10.84
CA SER A 361 -29.03 6.03 10.46
C SER A 361 -28.52 6.78 9.24
N ASN A 362 -27.27 6.55 8.82
CA ASN A 362 -26.60 7.31 7.75
C ASN A 362 -25.97 6.41 6.68
N LEU A 363 -26.40 5.17 6.53
CA LEU A 363 -25.81 4.18 5.62
C LEU A 363 -25.67 4.69 4.17
N GLU A 364 -26.58 5.53 3.71
CA GLU A 364 -26.56 6.10 2.36
C GLU A 364 -25.44 7.10 2.14
N LEU A 365 -24.80 7.61 3.20
CA LEU A 365 -23.72 8.58 3.15
C LEU A 365 -22.35 7.98 3.47
N MET A 366 -22.30 6.70 3.83
CA MET A 366 -21.10 6.09 4.41
C MET A 366 -20.49 5.01 3.52
N VAL A 367 -19.19 4.80 3.70
CA VAL A 367 -18.49 3.61 3.24
C VAL A 367 -18.29 2.68 4.43
N VAL A 368 -18.92 1.50 4.38
CA VAL A 368 -18.80 0.48 5.43
C VAL A 368 -17.87 -0.63 4.96
N LYS A 369 -16.93 -1.03 5.80
CA LYS A 369 -15.89 -2.01 5.47
C LYS A 369 -15.81 -3.10 6.52
N GLU A 370 -15.53 -4.33 6.10
CA GLU A 370 -15.14 -5.39 7.03
C GLU A 370 -13.77 -5.09 7.63
N VAL A 371 -13.61 -5.37 8.92
CA VAL A 371 -12.38 -5.11 9.70
C VAL A 371 -11.17 -5.82 9.10
N HIS A 372 -11.32 -7.09 8.75
CA HIS A 372 -10.27 -7.92 8.17
C HIS A 372 -10.29 -7.97 6.64
N GLY A 373 -11.25 -7.30 5.99
CA GLY A 373 -11.41 -7.30 4.54
C GLY A 373 -10.24 -6.61 3.82
N ALA A 374 -9.86 -7.13 2.65
CA ALA A 374 -8.82 -6.58 1.77
C ALA A 374 -9.36 -6.44 0.33
N GLY A 375 -8.71 -5.61 -0.50
CA GLY A 375 -9.01 -5.50 -1.93
C GLY A 375 -10.38 -4.89 -2.28
N GLY A 376 -11.10 -4.30 -1.31
CA GLY A 376 -12.43 -3.70 -1.52
C GLY A 376 -13.59 -4.71 -1.59
N TYR A 377 -13.35 -5.98 -1.27
CA TYR A 377 -14.40 -6.99 -1.13
C TYR A 377 -15.14 -6.82 0.21
N GLY A 378 -16.46 -7.14 0.23
CA GLY A 378 -17.26 -7.03 1.45
C GLY A 378 -17.54 -5.58 1.90
N MET A 379 -17.43 -4.61 1.01
CA MET A 379 -17.60 -3.18 1.29
C MET A 379 -18.95 -2.68 0.76
N LEU A 380 -19.61 -1.80 1.52
CA LEU A 380 -20.75 -1.01 1.06
C LEU A 380 -20.31 0.42 0.77
N VAL A 381 -20.57 0.91 -0.44
CA VAL A 381 -20.46 2.35 -0.77
C VAL A 381 -21.88 2.92 -0.80
N GLY A 382 -22.32 3.50 0.31
CA GLY A 382 -23.69 3.95 0.54
C GLY A 382 -24.30 4.79 -0.58
N PRO A 383 -23.63 5.87 -1.07
CA PRO A 383 -24.15 6.72 -2.13
C PRO A 383 -24.40 6.01 -3.47
N ARG A 384 -23.83 4.82 -3.67
CA ARG A 384 -23.93 4.05 -4.91
C ARG A 384 -24.76 2.77 -4.78
N SER A 385 -25.14 2.44 -3.55
CA SER A 385 -25.88 1.24 -3.26
C SER A 385 -27.38 1.44 -3.43
N THR A 386 -28.06 0.38 -3.81
CA THR A 386 -29.53 0.33 -3.83
C THR A 386 -30.09 0.27 -2.40
N LYS A 387 -31.40 0.46 -2.27
CA LYS A 387 -32.07 0.31 -0.96
C LYS A 387 -31.95 -1.12 -0.45
N GLU A 388 -32.07 -2.09 -1.34
CA GLU A 388 -31.98 -3.51 -1.05
C GLU A 388 -30.61 -3.91 -0.55
N GLU A 389 -29.56 -3.41 -1.19
CA GLU A 389 -28.18 -3.63 -0.75
C GLU A 389 -27.91 -3.01 0.63
N ARG A 390 -28.38 -1.77 0.87
CA ARG A 390 -28.25 -1.13 2.19
C ARG A 390 -29.02 -1.88 3.26
N GLU A 391 -30.21 -2.39 2.96
CA GLU A 391 -30.96 -3.19 3.94
C GLU A 391 -30.29 -4.54 4.23
N ALA A 392 -29.78 -5.23 3.20
CA ALA A 392 -29.00 -6.44 3.40
C ALA A 392 -27.75 -6.18 4.25
N PHE A 393 -27.07 -5.05 4.03
CA PHE A 393 -25.89 -4.67 4.81
C PHE A 393 -26.27 -4.28 6.25
N ARG A 394 -27.39 -3.61 6.47
CA ARG A 394 -27.97 -3.33 7.80
C ARG A 394 -28.11 -4.60 8.62
N GLN A 395 -28.64 -5.67 8.02
CA GLN A 395 -28.81 -6.96 8.71
C GLN A 395 -27.44 -7.57 9.08
N ARG A 396 -26.43 -7.45 8.22
CA ARG A 396 -25.05 -7.90 8.52
C ARG A 396 -24.43 -7.11 9.69
N LEU A 397 -24.59 -5.79 9.70
CA LEU A 397 -24.12 -4.92 10.78
C LEU A 397 -24.75 -5.27 12.12
N LEU A 398 -26.07 -5.53 12.15
CA LEU A 398 -26.80 -5.93 13.35
C LEU A 398 -26.40 -7.33 13.84
N ALA A 399 -26.10 -8.24 12.93
CA ALA A 399 -25.71 -9.61 13.26
C ALA A 399 -24.29 -9.70 13.83
N ASN A 400 -23.35 -8.91 13.32
CA ASN A 400 -21.94 -8.92 13.77
C ASN A 400 -21.31 -7.52 13.70
N PRO A 401 -21.71 -6.59 14.56
CA PRO A 401 -21.24 -5.20 14.51
C PRO A 401 -19.72 -5.07 14.73
N ALA A 402 -19.11 -5.98 15.48
CA ALA A 402 -17.66 -5.94 15.76
C ALA A 402 -16.79 -6.15 14.50
N ASN A 403 -17.36 -6.75 13.45
CA ASN A 403 -16.65 -7.01 12.20
C ASN A 403 -16.65 -5.81 11.23
N TYR A 404 -17.19 -4.66 11.62
CA TYR A 404 -17.35 -3.53 10.69
C TYR A 404 -16.87 -2.21 11.27
N ILE A 405 -16.27 -1.41 10.37
CA ILE A 405 -16.07 0.03 10.55
C ILE A 405 -16.84 0.78 9.47
N ALA A 406 -17.14 2.03 9.73
CA ALA A 406 -17.70 2.93 8.72
C ALA A 406 -16.91 4.24 8.68
N GLN A 407 -16.83 4.82 7.49
CA GLN A 407 -16.18 6.10 7.22
C GLN A 407 -17.11 6.97 6.40
N ASP A 408 -17.02 8.28 6.55
CA ASP A 408 -17.72 9.20 5.65
C ASP A 408 -17.23 9.00 4.21
N THR A 409 -18.16 9.12 3.27
CA THR A 409 -17.77 9.15 1.87
C THR A 409 -17.00 10.41 1.60
N LEU A 410 -15.70 10.27 1.32
CA LEU A 410 -14.84 11.41 1.01
C LEU A 410 -15.04 11.85 -0.44
N ALA A 411 -14.93 13.15 -0.63
CA ALA A 411 -14.79 13.75 -1.95
C ALA A 411 -13.34 13.58 -2.43
N LEU A 412 -12.99 12.36 -2.87
CA LEU A 412 -11.64 12.05 -3.34
C LEU A 412 -11.21 13.00 -4.45
N SER A 413 -9.95 13.45 -4.40
CA SER A 413 -9.40 14.28 -5.47
C SER A 413 -9.46 13.56 -6.83
N THR A 414 -9.49 14.36 -7.88
CA THR A 414 -9.43 13.89 -9.26
C THR A 414 -8.12 14.32 -9.91
N CYS A 415 -7.73 13.59 -10.95
CA CYS A 415 -6.65 13.97 -11.84
C CYS A 415 -7.13 13.75 -13.28
N PRO A 416 -6.84 14.65 -14.23
CA PRO A 416 -7.16 14.39 -15.63
C PRO A 416 -6.57 13.09 -16.09
N THR A 417 -7.38 12.28 -16.76
CA THR A 417 -7.05 10.93 -17.21
C THR A 417 -7.46 10.79 -18.66
N PHE A 418 -6.65 10.13 -19.48
CA PHE A 418 -6.97 9.86 -20.86
C PHE A 418 -8.14 8.89 -20.98
N VAL A 419 -9.21 9.37 -21.60
CA VAL A 419 -10.37 8.58 -22.02
C VAL A 419 -10.51 8.65 -23.55
N ASP A 420 -11.42 7.88 -24.13
CA ASP A 420 -11.56 7.84 -25.58
C ASP A 420 -11.86 9.21 -26.23
N GLU A 421 -12.60 10.04 -25.52
CA GLU A 421 -12.99 11.39 -25.98
C GLU A 421 -11.98 12.50 -25.66
N GLY A 422 -10.95 12.23 -24.83
CA GLY A 422 -9.97 13.25 -24.44
C GLY A 422 -9.46 13.08 -22.99
N LEU A 423 -9.38 14.21 -22.26
CA LEU A 423 -9.05 14.22 -20.84
C LEU A 423 -10.32 14.41 -20.01
N SER A 424 -10.53 13.55 -19.03
CA SER A 424 -11.61 13.66 -18.05
C SER A 424 -11.09 13.45 -16.63
N PRO A 425 -11.67 14.15 -15.65
CA PRO A 425 -11.29 13.96 -14.25
C PRO A 425 -11.67 12.54 -13.79
N ARG A 426 -10.75 11.89 -13.09
CA ARG A 426 -10.95 10.58 -12.46
C ARG A 426 -10.40 10.59 -11.05
N HIS A 427 -11.10 9.94 -10.13
CA HIS A 427 -10.67 9.85 -8.74
C HIS A 427 -9.37 9.06 -8.62
N ILE A 428 -8.51 9.52 -7.71
CA ILE A 428 -7.20 8.94 -7.46
C ILE A 428 -6.94 8.77 -5.96
N ASP A 429 -6.00 7.89 -5.65
CA ASP A 429 -5.36 7.81 -4.35
C ASP A 429 -3.84 7.77 -4.49
N LEU A 430 -3.12 7.62 -3.36
CA LEU A 430 -1.66 7.56 -3.32
C LEU A 430 -1.23 6.51 -2.29
N ARG A 431 -0.31 5.64 -2.67
CA ARG A 431 0.36 4.69 -1.77
C ARG A 431 1.87 4.91 -1.78
N PRO A 432 2.41 5.75 -0.89
CA PRO A 432 3.83 5.77 -0.58
C PRO A 432 4.27 4.51 0.17
N TYR A 433 5.58 4.21 0.09
CA TYR A 433 6.18 3.03 0.73
C TYR A 433 7.31 3.47 1.65
N VAL A 434 7.26 2.96 2.90
CA VAL A 434 8.28 3.21 3.92
C VAL A 434 9.09 1.95 4.11
N LEU A 435 10.39 2.12 4.20
CA LEU A 435 11.36 1.11 4.54
C LEU A 435 11.96 1.44 5.91
N SER A 436 11.75 0.57 6.88
CA SER A 436 12.18 0.74 8.27
C SER A 436 13.32 -0.24 8.59
N GLY A 437 14.55 0.24 8.50
CA GLY A 437 15.77 -0.43 8.93
C GLY A 437 16.37 0.27 10.15
N GLN A 438 17.69 0.40 10.19
CA GLN A 438 18.38 1.28 11.15
C GLN A 438 17.94 2.73 10.95
N GLU A 439 17.73 3.10 9.69
CA GLU A 439 17.11 4.36 9.30
C GLU A 439 15.82 4.10 8.54
N MET A 440 14.89 5.04 8.65
CA MET A 440 13.68 5.03 7.85
C MET A 440 13.96 5.67 6.49
N ARG A 441 13.60 4.98 5.40
CA ARG A 441 13.80 5.45 4.02
C ARG A 441 12.47 5.51 3.29
N LEU A 442 12.23 6.60 2.58
CA LEU A 442 11.17 6.74 1.59
C LEU A 442 11.82 7.23 0.29
N VAL A 443 11.35 6.70 -0.83
CA VAL A 443 11.59 7.36 -2.11
C VAL A 443 10.54 8.45 -2.31
N PRO A 444 10.89 9.59 -2.94
CA PRO A 444 9.95 10.68 -3.21
C PRO A 444 8.98 10.26 -4.33
N GLY A 445 7.89 9.61 -3.96
CA GLY A 445 6.90 9.05 -4.87
C GLY A 445 5.99 8.04 -4.19
N GLY A 446 5.18 7.40 -4.98
CA GLY A 446 4.24 6.36 -4.54
C GLY A 446 3.44 5.84 -5.73
N LEU A 447 2.68 4.78 -5.52
CA LEU A 447 1.73 4.33 -6.50
C LEU A 447 0.49 5.23 -6.46
N THR A 448 0.21 5.96 -7.53
CA THR A 448 -1.09 6.59 -7.74
C THR A 448 -2.00 5.60 -8.47
N ARG A 449 -3.10 5.21 -7.82
CA ARG A 449 -4.17 4.42 -8.45
C ARG A 449 -5.26 5.36 -8.96
N VAL A 450 -5.92 4.98 -10.05
CA VAL A 450 -6.95 5.80 -10.70
C VAL A 450 -8.19 4.96 -11.00
N ALA A 451 -9.37 5.50 -10.67
CA ALA A 451 -10.65 4.91 -11.04
C ALA A 451 -10.93 5.20 -12.52
N LEU A 452 -10.96 4.18 -13.39
CA LEU A 452 -11.16 4.39 -14.83
C LEU A 452 -12.62 4.66 -15.19
N THR A 453 -13.56 4.11 -14.42
CA THR A 453 -14.99 4.37 -14.60
C THR A 453 -15.35 5.75 -14.05
N GLU A 454 -16.09 6.53 -14.83
CA GLU A 454 -16.54 7.86 -14.44
C GLU A 454 -17.28 7.85 -13.11
N GLY A 455 -16.87 8.80 -12.26
CA GLY A 455 -17.43 8.96 -10.91
C GLY A 455 -17.17 7.77 -9.98
N SER A 456 -16.41 6.71 -10.35
CA SER A 456 -16.07 5.63 -9.43
C SER A 456 -15.10 6.09 -8.36
N LEU A 457 -15.39 5.75 -7.09
CA LEU A 457 -14.50 5.94 -5.95
C LEU A 457 -13.59 4.72 -5.72
N VAL A 458 -13.79 3.64 -6.49
CA VAL A 458 -13.00 2.42 -6.38
C VAL A 458 -11.80 2.52 -7.30
N VAL A 459 -10.64 2.70 -6.71
CA VAL A 459 -9.34 2.85 -7.41
C VAL A 459 -8.52 1.56 -7.43
N ASN A 460 -8.95 0.51 -6.71
CA ASN A 460 -8.20 -0.73 -6.56
C ASN A 460 -8.00 -1.45 -7.89
N SER A 461 -6.77 -1.84 -8.17
CA SER A 461 -6.42 -2.59 -9.40
C SER A 461 -7.15 -3.92 -9.50
N SER A 462 -7.44 -4.59 -8.36
CA SER A 462 -8.26 -5.81 -8.30
C SER A 462 -9.69 -5.63 -8.80
N GLN A 463 -10.20 -4.40 -8.82
CA GLN A 463 -11.54 -4.04 -9.28
C GLN A 463 -11.52 -3.22 -10.58
N GLY A 464 -10.45 -3.30 -11.36
CA GLY A 464 -10.33 -2.64 -12.66
C GLY A 464 -9.79 -1.21 -12.61
N GLY A 465 -9.21 -0.78 -11.48
CA GLY A 465 -8.48 0.49 -11.41
C GLY A 465 -7.18 0.47 -12.22
N GLY A 466 -6.80 1.64 -12.74
CA GLY A 466 -5.53 1.85 -13.42
C GLY A 466 -4.48 2.52 -12.53
N THR A 467 -3.34 2.86 -13.14
CA THR A 467 -2.22 3.51 -12.45
C THR A 467 -1.70 4.72 -13.22
N LYS A 468 -1.09 5.64 -12.49
CA LYS A 468 -0.37 6.82 -13.01
C LYS A 468 1.02 6.89 -12.38
N ASP A 469 1.98 7.48 -13.08
CA ASP A 469 3.26 7.86 -12.44
C ASP A 469 3.05 9.05 -11.50
N THR A 470 3.71 9.01 -10.35
CA THR A 470 3.71 10.08 -9.35
C THR A 470 5.02 10.85 -9.43
N TRP A 471 4.96 12.10 -9.82
CA TRP A 471 6.12 13.00 -9.88
C TRP A 471 6.15 13.87 -8.64
N VAL A 472 7.18 13.73 -7.86
CA VAL A 472 7.49 14.69 -6.78
C VAL A 472 8.51 15.67 -7.34
N MET A 473 8.17 16.97 -7.28
CA MET A 473 9.09 18.01 -7.70
C MET A 473 10.17 18.20 -6.63
N GLU A 474 11.41 18.35 -7.06
CA GLU A 474 12.47 18.81 -6.16
C GLU A 474 12.33 20.33 -5.94
N ASP A 475 12.70 20.81 -4.77
CA ASP A 475 12.81 22.26 -4.56
C ASP A 475 13.86 22.80 -5.54
N ASP A 476 13.53 23.88 -6.25
CA ASP A 476 14.54 24.61 -7.01
C ASP A 476 15.66 24.94 -6.04
N ALA A 477 16.76 24.22 -6.16
CA ALA A 477 17.94 24.53 -5.39
C ALA A 477 18.26 25.99 -5.67
N SER A 478 18.03 26.85 -4.70
CA SER A 478 18.44 28.24 -4.75
C SER A 478 19.93 28.25 -5.10
N CYS A 479 20.22 28.52 -6.39
CA CYS A 479 21.56 28.81 -6.86
C CYS A 479 22.15 30.01 -6.12
#